data_568e481b1a9ac4bca7131929313e5aff
#
_entry.id   568e481b1a9ac4bca7131929313e5aff
#
_cell.length_a   1.000
_cell.length_b   1.000
_cell.length_c   1.000
_cell.angle_alpha   90.00
_cell.angle_beta   90.00
_cell.angle_gamma   90.00
#
_symmetry.space_group_name_H-M   'P 1'
#
loop_
_entity.id
_entity.type
_entity.pdbx_description
1 polymer ?
#
loop_
_entity_poly.entity_id
_entity_poly.type
_entity_poly.pdbx_seq_one_letter_code
_entity_poly.pdbx_strand_id
1 'polypeptide(L)'
;AYAKEVEQLHQKQYENLPADKQYKGSASVDELLQDMADGKELSDSELEYIKIFANLKDYEKAKKKVELKEFSEKFSKELENNGISKEELDEIHIKIESNGKLTVSGISDKNVQKRVEELAGKHQEELYQFYIGIADSIENLSSDVYEYAAQIQEVNRYLSAASGGNIALEDLYLRADGRVGGLPEKVEKLLYETKNNIKTEDIRDMLTDIVQNISKSGNVGIPEFSSEFQFQNGTLSVVDGGFSVDMDMLSDHMTYKTADKYDYYKYRFDRVL
;
A
#
# COMPACT_ATOMS: atom_id res chain seq x y z
N ALA A 1 -21.87 -22.58 11.07
CA ALA A 1 -22.04 -23.48 9.91
C ALA A 1 -20.96 -23.19 8.86
N TYR A 2 -20.84 -21.98 8.36
CA TYR A 2 -19.90 -21.60 7.29
C TYR A 2 -18.41 -21.91 7.59
N ALA A 3 -17.92 -21.58 8.79
CA ALA A 3 -16.52 -21.84 9.15
C ALA A 3 -16.16 -23.34 9.11
N LYS A 4 -17.08 -24.21 9.54
CA LYS A 4 -16.87 -25.68 9.46
C LYS A 4 -16.87 -26.20 8.03
N GLU A 5 -17.65 -25.61 7.14
CA GLU A 5 -17.68 -25.99 5.73
C GLU A 5 -16.36 -25.60 5.04
N VAL A 6 -15.84 -24.40 5.34
CA VAL A 6 -14.55 -23.96 4.83
C VAL A 6 -13.42 -24.85 5.33
N GLU A 7 -13.39 -25.16 6.63
CA GLU A 7 -12.40 -26.06 7.22
C GLU A 7 -12.44 -27.46 6.57
N GLN A 8 -13.64 -28.01 6.33
CA GLN A 8 -13.80 -29.28 5.63
C GLN A 8 -13.34 -29.23 4.18
N LEU A 9 -13.53 -28.11 3.49
CA LEU A 9 -13.05 -27.91 2.12
C LEU A 9 -11.52 -27.87 2.09
N HIS A 10 -10.88 -27.13 2.98
CA HIS A 10 -9.43 -27.08 3.11
C HIS A 10 -8.85 -28.45 3.42
N GLN A 11 -9.45 -29.17 4.38
CA GLN A 11 -9.02 -30.52 4.73
C GLN A 11 -9.14 -31.48 3.53
N LYS A 12 -10.24 -31.43 2.79
CA LYS A 12 -10.43 -32.25 1.59
C LYS A 12 -9.45 -31.89 0.48
N GLN A 13 -9.17 -30.60 0.29
CA GLN A 13 -8.17 -30.15 -0.67
C GLN A 13 -6.79 -30.68 -0.32
N TYR A 14 -6.44 -30.61 0.96
CA TYR A 14 -5.16 -31.09 1.47
C TYR A 14 -5.00 -32.62 1.31
N GLU A 15 -6.03 -33.40 1.64
CA GLU A 15 -6.04 -34.87 1.51
C GLU A 15 -5.91 -35.34 0.05
N ASN A 16 -6.32 -34.50 -0.91
CA ASN A 16 -6.20 -34.79 -2.34
C ASN A 16 -4.82 -34.43 -2.92
N LEU A 17 -3.93 -33.82 -2.14
CA LEU A 17 -2.55 -33.56 -2.58
C LEU A 17 -1.78 -34.87 -2.72
N PRO A 18 -0.82 -34.96 -3.67
CA PRO A 18 0.15 -36.05 -3.71
C PRO A 18 0.89 -36.19 -2.39
N ALA A 19 1.24 -37.41 -2.01
CA ALA A 19 1.81 -37.72 -0.70
C ALA A 19 3.13 -36.98 -0.40
N ASP A 20 3.90 -36.63 -1.42
CA ASP A 20 5.13 -35.81 -1.37
C ASP A 20 4.86 -34.33 -1.18
N LYS A 21 3.64 -33.88 -1.45
CA LYS A 21 3.18 -32.49 -1.22
C LYS A 21 2.45 -32.32 0.11
N GLN A 22 2.15 -33.39 0.83
CA GLN A 22 1.51 -33.34 2.14
C GLN A 22 2.55 -33.09 3.22
N TYR A 23 2.40 -32.01 3.96
CA TYR A 23 3.26 -31.64 5.08
C TYR A 23 3.07 -32.62 6.26
N LYS A 24 4.17 -33.19 6.74
CA LYS A 24 4.18 -34.18 7.84
C LYS A 24 4.94 -33.66 9.06
N GLY A 25 5.31 -32.40 9.06
CA GLY A 25 6.01 -31.77 10.19
C GLY A 25 5.06 -31.40 11.32
N SER A 26 5.62 -30.83 12.38
CA SER A 26 4.90 -30.41 13.59
C SER A 26 4.72 -28.89 13.70
N ALA A 27 5.32 -28.11 12.82
CA ALA A 27 5.17 -26.67 12.86
C ALA A 27 3.75 -26.26 12.48
N SER A 28 3.19 -25.29 13.19
CA SER A 28 1.88 -24.70 12.90
C SER A 28 1.93 -23.82 11.65
N VAL A 29 0.77 -23.46 11.13
CA VAL A 29 0.65 -22.48 10.04
C VAL A 29 1.34 -21.16 10.39
N ASP A 30 1.13 -20.65 11.61
CA ASP A 30 1.69 -19.38 12.06
C ASP A 30 3.22 -19.45 12.17
N GLU A 31 3.79 -20.57 12.65
CA GLU A 31 5.23 -20.78 12.71
C GLU A 31 5.84 -20.82 11.29
N LEU A 32 5.19 -21.50 10.36
CA LEU A 32 5.64 -21.54 8.95
C LEU A 32 5.53 -20.18 8.26
N LEU A 33 4.47 -19.43 8.53
CA LEU A 33 4.33 -18.05 8.02
C LEU A 33 5.41 -17.13 8.58
N GLN A 34 5.76 -17.28 9.86
CA GLN A 34 6.86 -16.54 10.47
C GLN A 34 8.21 -16.93 9.86
N ASP A 35 8.46 -18.23 9.67
CA ASP A 35 9.66 -18.73 9.01
C ASP A 35 9.78 -18.20 7.58
N MET A 36 8.66 -18.16 6.83
CA MET A 36 8.60 -17.54 5.52
C MET A 36 8.94 -16.05 5.59
N ALA A 37 8.31 -15.29 6.49
CA ALA A 37 8.54 -13.85 6.67
C ALA A 37 9.99 -13.53 7.04
N ASP A 38 10.66 -14.42 7.81
CA ASP A 38 12.07 -14.32 8.19
C ASP A 38 13.02 -14.70 7.02
N GLY A 39 12.45 -15.15 5.89
CA GLY A 39 13.19 -15.53 4.68
C GLY A 39 13.85 -16.90 4.80
N LYS A 40 13.31 -17.79 5.65
CA LYS A 40 13.73 -19.20 5.66
C LYS A 40 13.15 -19.89 4.44
N GLU A 41 13.94 -20.76 3.83
CA GLU A 41 13.50 -21.57 2.71
C GLU A 41 12.53 -22.66 3.22
N LEU A 42 11.29 -22.61 2.72
CA LEU A 42 10.28 -23.61 3.01
C LEU A 42 10.26 -24.69 1.92
N SER A 43 10.03 -25.92 2.31
CA SER A 43 9.81 -27.04 1.38
C SER A 43 8.48 -26.86 0.61
N ASP A 44 8.36 -27.52 -0.52
CA ASP A 44 7.12 -27.52 -1.31
C ASP A 44 5.89 -27.95 -0.49
N SER A 45 6.07 -28.95 0.43
CA SER A 45 4.97 -29.41 1.26
C SER A 45 4.55 -28.40 2.34
N GLU A 46 5.49 -27.64 2.89
CA GLU A 46 5.20 -26.54 3.82
C GLU A 46 4.50 -25.39 3.10
N LEU A 47 4.97 -25.04 1.90
CA LEU A 47 4.32 -24.02 1.07
C LEU A 47 2.88 -24.38 0.69
N GLU A 48 2.63 -25.63 0.27
CA GLU A 48 1.27 -26.07 -0.01
C GLU A 48 0.38 -26.10 1.24
N TYR A 49 0.94 -26.47 2.40
CA TYR A 49 0.21 -26.46 3.66
C TYR A 49 -0.23 -25.04 4.06
N ILE A 50 0.66 -24.07 4.04
CA ILE A 50 0.29 -22.69 4.37
C ILE A 50 -0.67 -22.06 3.34
N LYS A 51 -0.53 -22.37 2.04
CA LYS A 51 -1.48 -21.88 1.01
C LYS A 51 -2.91 -22.36 1.23
N ILE A 52 -3.08 -23.56 1.79
CA ILE A 52 -4.40 -24.13 2.04
C ILE A 52 -4.99 -23.66 3.37
N PHE A 53 -4.18 -23.61 4.43
CA PHE A 53 -4.68 -23.41 5.79
C PHE A 53 -4.44 -22.01 6.37
N ALA A 54 -3.52 -21.21 5.80
CA ALA A 54 -3.30 -19.87 6.26
C ALA A 54 -4.50 -18.95 5.92
N ASN A 55 -4.71 -17.94 6.75
CA ASN A 55 -5.52 -16.80 6.35
C ASN A 55 -4.85 -16.10 5.16
N LEU A 56 -5.62 -15.74 4.15
CA LEU A 56 -5.09 -15.10 2.94
C LEU A 56 -4.31 -13.81 3.25
N LYS A 57 -4.80 -12.99 4.19
CA LYS A 57 -4.11 -11.78 4.61
C LYS A 57 -2.74 -12.07 5.21
N ASP A 58 -2.67 -13.04 6.13
CA ASP A 58 -1.42 -13.41 6.81
C ASP A 58 -0.40 -13.98 5.83
N TYR A 59 -0.87 -14.78 4.87
CA TYR A 59 -0.05 -15.31 3.79
C TYR A 59 0.52 -14.20 2.90
N GLU A 60 -0.33 -13.28 2.43
CA GLU A 60 0.09 -12.16 1.60
C GLU A 60 1.03 -11.21 2.35
N LYS A 61 0.79 -10.98 3.64
CA LYS A 61 1.69 -10.19 4.50
C LYS A 61 3.07 -10.84 4.65
N ALA A 62 3.13 -12.15 4.91
CA ALA A 62 4.38 -12.89 4.99
C ALA A 62 5.14 -12.82 3.65
N LYS A 63 4.44 -13.01 2.54
CA LYS A 63 5.00 -12.87 1.19
C LYS A 63 5.56 -11.47 0.93
N LYS A 64 4.84 -10.42 1.32
CA LYS A 64 5.30 -9.04 1.20
C LYS A 64 6.55 -8.75 2.03
N LYS A 65 6.69 -9.36 3.21
CA LYS A 65 7.93 -9.26 4.02
C LYS A 65 9.12 -9.89 3.31
N VAL A 66 8.95 -11.04 2.63
CA VAL A 66 10.00 -11.64 1.79
C VAL A 66 10.38 -10.72 0.64
N GLU A 67 9.40 -10.20 -0.10
CA GLU A 67 9.63 -9.26 -1.20
C GLU A 67 10.36 -8.00 -0.72
N LEU A 68 9.99 -7.45 0.44
CA LEU A 68 10.68 -6.29 1.04
C LEU A 68 12.14 -6.62 1.39
N LYS A 69 12.43 -7.82 1.88
CA LYS A 69 13.79 -8.25 2.18
C LYS A 69 14.64 -8.31 0.91
N GLU A 70 14.13 -8.92 -0.15
CA GLU A 70 14.82 -8.97 -1.45
C GLU A 70 15.02 -7.57 -2.05
N PHE A 71 14.02 -6.72 -1.95
CA PHE A 71 14.12 -5.31 -2.34
C PHE A 71 15.19 -4.60 -1.53
N SER A 72 15.18 -4.78 -0.20
CA SER A 72 16.13 -4.16 0.72
C SER A 72 17.57 -4.47 0.37
N GLU A 73 17.89 -5.74 0.02
CA GLU A 73 19.23 -6.14 -0.40
C GLU A 73 19.67 -5.44 -1.69
N LYS A 74 18.76 -5.25 -2.64
CA LYS A 74 19.03 -4.55 -3.90
C LYS A 74 19.20 -3.05 -3.66
N PHE A 75 18.30 -2.47 -2.87
CA PHE A 75 18.30 -1.04 -2.57
C PHE A 75 19.51 -0.63 -1.72
N SER A 76 19.89 -1.44 -0.72
CA SER A 76 21.14 -1.23 0.05
C SER A 76 22.37 -1.17 -0.86
N LYS A 77 22.49 -2.11 -1.81
CA LYS A 77 23.59 -2.10 -2.80
C LYS A 77 23.53 -0.89 -3.71
N GLU A 78 22.34 -0.44 -4.11
CA GLU A 78 22.19 0.78 -4.89
C GLU A 78 22.67 2.01 -4.11
N LEU A 79 22.32 2.10 -2.82
CA LEU A 79 22.78 3.16 -1.92
C LEU A 79 24.30 3.11 -1.71
N GLU A 80 24.87 1.94 -1.42
CA GLU A 80 26.31 1.74 -1.28
C GLU A 80 27.07 2.15 -2.56
N ASN A 81 26.57 1.77 -3.73
CA ASN A 81 27.14 2.15 -5.03
C ASN A 81 27.07 3.67 -5.29
N ASN A 82 26.20 4.38 -4.60
CA ASN A 82 26.10 5.85 -4.63
C ASN A 82 26.84 6.53 -3.47
N GLY A 83 27.69 5.78 -2.76
CA GLY A 83 28.60 6.32 -1.75
C GLY A 83 28.02 6.44 -0.35
N ILE A 84 26.94 5.73 -0.04
CA ILE A 84 26.39 5.63 1.31
C ILE A 84 27.08 4.45 2.00
N SER A 85 27.70 4.69 3.15
CA SER A 85 28.34 3.61 3.92
C SER A 85 27.30 2.71 4.62
N LYS A 86 27.73 1.49 5.03
CA LYS A 86 26.85 0.59 5.77
C LYS A 86 26.42 1.13 7.12
N GLU A 87 27.29 1.87 7.76
CA GLU A 87 27.01 2.53 9.04
C GLU A 87 25.95 3.65 8.86
N GLU A 88 26.01 4.38 7.74
CA GLU A 88 25.02 5.41 7.42
C GLU A 88 23.68 4.80 7.06
N LEU A 89 23.63 3.59 6.47
CA LEU A 89 22.36 2.93 6.14
C LEU A 89 21.46 2.76 7.37
N ASP A 90 22.00 2.32 8.49
CA ASP A 90 21.20 2.04 9.70
C ASP A 90 20.64 3.29 10.38
N GLU A 91 21.09 4.48 9.98
CA GLU A 91 20.54 5.75 10.44
C GLU A 91 19.44 6.30 9.52
N ILE A 92 19.24 5.69 8.35
CA ILE A 92 18.30 6.18 7.35
C ILE A 92 16.85 5.87 7.73
N HIS A 93 16.06 6.93 7.80
CA HIS A 93 14.61 6.88 7.87
C HIS A 93 14.02 7.49 6.60
N ILE A 94 13.11 6.76 5.95
CA ILE A 94 12.39 7.20 4.76
C ILE A 94 10.93 7.38 5.15
N LYS A 95 10.37 8.57 4.89
CA LYS A 95 8.96 8.86 5.10
C LYS A 95 8.32 9.34 3.81
N ILE A 96 7.17 8.78 3.47
CA ILE A 96 6.34 9.19 2.35
C ILE A 96 5.03 9.71 2.94
N GLU A 97 4.80 11.01 2.86
CA GLU A 97 3.60 11.68 3.38
C GLU A 97 2.37 11.42 2.48
N SER A 98 1.16 11.67 3.00
CA SER A 98 -0.10 11.49 2.28
C SER A 98 -0.19 12.24 0.95
N ASN A 99 0.50 13.38 0.86
CA ASN A 99 0.61 14.18 -0.37
C ASN A 99 1.67 13.66 -1.35
N GLY A 100 2.30 12.52 -1.07
CA GLY A 100 3.34 11.91 -1.90
C GLY A 100 4.73 12.53 -1.73
N LYS A 101 4.91 13.46 -0.77
CA LYS A 101 6.23 14.02 -0.48
C LYS A 101 7.09 12.98 0.23
N LEU A 102 8.22 12.65 -0.37
CA LEU A 102 9.23 11.78 0.23
C LEU A 102 10.27 12.63 0.96
N THR A 103 10.58 12.26 2.19
CA THR A 103 11.63 12.85 3.00
C THR A 103 12.52 11.77 3.57
N VAL A 104 13.81 12.07 3.69
CA VAL A 104 14.80 11.20 4.32
C VAL A 104 15.40 11.93 5.53
N SER A 105 15.59 11.21 6.62
CA SER A 105 16.25 11.72 7.83
C SER A 105 17.30 10.71 8.33
N GLY A 106 18.04 11.09 9.39
CA GLY A 106 19.14 10.28 9.93
C GLY A 106 20.50 10.57 9.30
N ILE A 107 20.57 11.33 8.22
CA ILE A 107 21.80 11.66 7.51
C ILE A 107 22.19 13.11 7.79
N SER A 108 23.42 13.35 8.28
CA SER A 108 23.91 14.68 8.59
C SER A 108 24.33 15.48 7.35
N ASP A 109 24.87 14.82 6.32
CA ASP A 109 25.27 15.46 5.07
C ASP A 109 24.07 15.67 4.15
N LYS A 110 23.72 16.93 3.91
CA LYS A 110 22.56 17.28 3.06
C LYS A 110 22.70 16.83 1.60
N ASN A 111 23.91 16.69 1.07
CA ASN A 111 24.11 16.21 -0.30
C ASN A 111 23.89 14.70 -0.35
N VAL A 112 24.31 13.99 0.68
CA VAL A 112 24.05 12.56 0.83
C VAL A 112 22.55 12.35 1.02
N GLN A 113 21.92 13.09 1.94
CA GLN A 113 20.47 13.04 2.17
C GLN A 113 19.68 13.21 0.87
N LYS A 114 20.01 14.25 0.08
CA LYS A 114 19.34 14.52 -1.20
C LYS A 114 19.51 13.38 -2.20
N ARG A 115 20.70 12.77 -2.27
CA ARG A 115 20.92 11.59 -3.14
C ARG A 115 20.06 10.41 -2.72
N VAL A 116 19.94 10.15 -1.41
CA VAL A 116 19.08 9.09 -0.90
C VAL A 116 17.60 9.39 -1.21
N GLU A 117 17.15 10.63 -1.07
CA GLU A 117 15.80 11.06 -1.46
C GLU A 117 15.55 10.84 -2.97
N GLU A 118 16.50 11.16 -3.82
CA GLU A 118 16.40 10.92 -5.27
C GLU A 118 16.35 9.43 -5.62
N LEU A 119 17.13 8.59 -4.93
CA LEU A 119 17.12 7.13 -5.12
C LEU A 119 15.83 6.50 -4.58
N ALA A 120 15.44 6.82 -3.35
CA ALA A 120 14.20 6.35 -2.76
C ALA A 120 12.97 6.80 -3.56
N GLY A 121 13.00 8.01 -4.14
CA GLY A 121 11.96 8.53 -5.00
C GLY A 121 11.70 7.68 -6.26
N LYS A 122 12.72 7.00 -6.79
CA LYS A 122 12.54 6.07 -7.92
C LYS A 122 11.74 4.82 -7.53
N HIS A 123 11.79 4.45 -6.26
CA HIS A 123 11.15 3.28 -5.68
C HIS A 123 9.90 3.62 -4.84
N GLN A 124 9.42 4.86 -4.91
CA GLN A 124 8.33 5.35 -4.05
C GLN A 124 7.07 4.48 -4.15
N GLU A 125 6.70 4.06 -5.37
CA GLU A 125 5.55 3.18 -5.59
C GLU A 125 5.73 1.83 -4.90
N GLU A 126 6.90 1.23 -5.05
CA GLU A 126 7.23 -0.09 -4.50
C GLU A 126 7.27 -0.04 -2.97
N LEU A 127 7.90 0.99 -2.39
CA LEU A 127 7.88 1.26 -0.95
C LEU A 127 6.45 1.39 -0.43
N TYR A 128 5.61 2.14 -1.12
CA TYR A 128 4.20 2.28 -0.75
C TYR A 128 3.47 0.93 -0.71
N GLN A 129 3.68 0.08 -1.71
CA GLN A 129 3.05 -1.24 -1.76
C GLN A 129 3.55 -2.16 -0.62
N PHE A 130 4.81 -2.07 -0.22
CA PHE A 130 5.31 -2.77 0.96
C PHE A 130 4.65 -2.28 2.24
N TYR A 131 4.53 -0.97 2.42
CA TYR A 131 3.88 -0.41 3.60
C TYR A 131 2.44 -0.91 3.74
N ILE A 132 1.64 -0.80 2.70
CA ILE A 132 0.24 -1.26 2.69
C ILE A 132 0.14 -2.76 3.01
N GLY A 133 1.03 -3.57 2.47
CA GLY A 133 0.98 -5.02 2.66
C GLY A 133 1.53 -5.51 4.01
N ILE A 134 2.20 -4.66 4.78
CA ILE A 134 2.93 -5.09 5.99
C ILE A 134 2.47 -4.38 7.26
N ALA A 135 2.10 -3.09 7.20
CA ALA A 135 1.81 -2.28 8.38
C ALA A 135 0.57 -2.76 9.14
N ASP A 136 0.72 -3.01 10.44
CA ASP A 136 -0.37 -3.47 11.32
C ASP A 136 -1.42 -2.38 11.56
N SER A 137 -1.03 -1.11 11.54
CA SER A 137 -1.95 0.03 11.63
C SER A 137 -3.01 0.03 10.53
N ILE A 138 -2.64 -0.44 9.33
CA ILE A 138 -3.55 -0.56 8.20
C ILE A 138 -4.49 -1.75 8.38
N GLU A 139 -3.99 -2.86 8.92
CA GLU A 139 -4.77 -4.08 9.14
C GLU A 139 -5.93 -3.87 10.12
N ASN A 140 -5.76 -2.97 11.08
CA ASN A 140 -6.77 -2.65 12.10
C ASN A 140 -7.81 -1.62 11.65
N LEU A 141 -7.68 -1.05 10.45
CA LEU A 141 -8.66 -0.13 9.91
C LEU A 141 -9.92 -0.86 9.45
N SER A 142 -11.08 -0.22 9.60
CA SER A 142 -12.25 -0.71 8.89
C SER A 142 -11.98 -0.67 7.37
N SER A 143 -12.52 -1.64 6.66
CA SER A 143 -12.37 -1.78 5.20
C SER A 143 -12.60 -0.45 4.46
N ASP A 144 -13.66 0.25 4.85
CA ASP A 144 -14.07 1.49 4.21
C ASP A 144 -13.10 2.64 4.44
N VAL A 145 -12.59 2.79 5.68
CA VAL A 145 -11.57 3.81 6.03
C VAL A 145 -10.28 3.56 5.27
N TYR A 146 -9.84 2.31 5.24
CA TYR A 146 -8.67 1.89 4.50
C TYR A 146 -8.80 2.20 3.00
N GLU A 147 -9.93 1.82 2.38
CA GLU A 147 -10.18 2.06 0.97
C GLU A 147 -10.18 3.55 0.61
N TYR A 148 -10.81 4.37 1.45
CA TYR A 148 -10.84 5.82 1.24
C TYR A 148 -9.45 6.45 1.38
N ALA A 149 -8.70 6.07 2.42
CA ALA A 149 -7.32 6.54 2.61
C ALA A 149 -6.41 6.12 1.46
N ALA A 150 -6.52 4.87 1.00
CA ALA A 150 -5.77 4.36 -0.14
C ALA A 150 -6.10 5.11 -1.45
N GLN A 151 -7.38 5.43 -1.69
CA GLN A 151 -7.80 6.24 -2.84
C GLN A 151 -7.20 7.64 -2.81
N ILE A 152 -7.27 8.33 -1.66
CA ILE A 152 -6.67 9.67 -1.49
C ILE A 152 -5.17 9.63 -1.78
N GLN A 153 -4.47 8.65 -1.25
CA GLN A 153 -3.03 8.53 -1.44
C GLN A 153 -2.67 8.20 -2.89
N GLU A 154 -3.41 7.31 -3.55
CA GLU A 154 -3.19 7.00 -4.97
C GLU A 154 -3.41 8.23 -5.85
N VAL A 155 -4.47 9.00 -5.60
CA VAL A 155 -4.75 10.24 -6.30
C VAL A 155 -3.65 11.27 -6.05
N ASN A 156 -3.28 11.53 -4.80
CA ASN A 156 -2.22 12.48 -4.46
C ASN A 156 -0.90 12.13 -5.14
N ARG A 157 -0.52 10.87 -5.13
CA ARG A 157 0.69 10.38 -5.77
C ARG A 157 0.67 10.58 -7.28
N TYR A 158 -0.47 10.28 -7.92
CA TYR A 158 -0.64 10.51 -9.34
C TYR A 158 -0.57 11.99 -9.69
N LEU A 159 -1.26 12.84 -8.94
CA LEU A 159 -1.26 14.29 -9.15
C LEU A 159 0.13 14.89 -8.94
N SER A 160 0.86 14.47 -7.90
CA SER A 160 2.24 14.91 -7.65
C SER A 160 3.19 14.51 -8.78
N ALA A 161 3.11 13.27 -9.25
CA ALA A 161 3.94 12.82 -10.37
C ALA A 161 3.63 13.57 -11.67
N ALA A 162 2.36 13.83 -11.94
CA ALA A 162 1.91 14.52 -13.15
C ALA A 162 2.23 16.02 -13.14
N SER A 163 2.12 16.68 -11.98
CA SER A 163 2.38 18.13 -11.84
C SER A 163 3.85 18.48 -11.63
N GLY A 164 4.61 17.56 -11.03
CA GLY A 164 5.95 17.82 -10.52
C GLY A 164 5.95 18.52 -9.16
N GLY A 165 4.83 18.54 -8.44
CA GLY A 165 4.65 19.16 -7.13
C GLY A 165 3.35 18.74 -6.46
N ASN A 166 3.16 19.18 -5.23
CA ASN A 166 1.95 18.87 -4.48
C ASN A 166 0.76 19.70 -4.98
N ILE A 167 -0.40 19.05 -5.08
CA ILE A 167 -1.69 19.70 -5.32
C ILE A 167 -2.53 19.49 -4.06
N ALA A 168 -2.95 20.58 -3.42
CA ALA A 168 -3.83 20.52 -2.28
C ALA A 168 -5.24 20.13 -2.74
N LEU A 169 -5.75 19.00 -2.25
CA LEU A 169 -7.08 18.49 -2.68
C LEU A 169 -8.21 19.41 -2.24
N GLU A 170 -8.01 20.14 -1.14
CA GLU A 170 -8.92 21.15 -0.61
C GLU A 170 -9.11 22.38 -1.50
N ASP A 171 -8.15 22.66 -2.39
CA ASP A 171 -8.22 23.76 -3.36
C ASP A 171 -8.96 23.37 -4.65
N LEU A 172 -9.30 22.09 -4.78
CA LEU A 172 -10.00 21.56 -5.93
C LEU A 172 -11.53 21.68 -5.76
N TYR A 173 -12.23 21.83 -6.88
CA TYR A 173 -13.69 21.98 -6.90
C TYR A 173 -14.32 21.30 -8.11
N LEU A 174 -15.60 20.95 -8.01
CA LEU A 174 -16.36 20.44 -9.15
C LEU A 174 -16.90 21.59 -10.01
N ARG A 175 -16.64 21.52 -11.31
CA ARG A 175 -17.24 22.41 -12.31
C ARG A 175 -18.65 21.93 -12.70
N ALA A 176 -19.40 22.79 -13.32
CA ALA A 176 -20.78 22.49 -13.81
C ALA A 176 -20.80 21.36 -14.87
N ASP A 177 -19.70 21.14 -15.59
CA ASP A 177 -19.53 20.07 -16.56
C ASP A 177 -19.11 18.72 -15.94
N GLY A 178 -19.03 18.65 -14.62
CA GLY A 178 -18.62 17.47 -13.86
C GLY A 178 -17.11 17.25 -13.78
N ARG A 179 -16.28 18.11 -14.36
CA ARG A 179 -14.83 18.03 -14.26
C ARG A 179 -14.32 18.67 -12.98
N VAL A 180 -13.17 18.21 -12.52
CA VAL A 180 -12.48 18.84 -11.39
C VAL A 180 -11.73 20.07 -11.87
N GLY A 181 -12.00 21.21 -11.24
CA GLY A 181 -11.31 22.47 -11.42
C GLY A 181 -10.24 22.71 -10.37
N GLY A 182 -9.36 23.70 -10.59
CA GLY A 182 -8.21 23.96 -9.71
C GLY A 182 -6.95 23.19 -10.07
N LEU A 183 -7.02 22.27 -11.04
CA LEU A 183 -5.87 21.49 -11.50
C LEU A 183 -4.93 22.34 -12.38
N PRO A 184 -3.60 22.11 -12.31
CA PRO A 184 -2.67 22.63 -13.30
C PRO A 184 -3.03 22.16 -14.72
N GLU A 185 -2.87 23.02 -15.73
CA GLU A 185 -3.26 22.73 -17.12
C GLU A 185 -2.72 21.40 -17.65
N LYS A 186 -1.45 21.07 -17.31
CA LYS A 186 -0.82 19.82 -17.71
C LYS A 186 -1.56 18.60 -17.14
N VAL A 187 -1.98 18.67 -15.88
CA VAL A 187 -2.69 17.58 -15.19
C VAL A 187 -4.11 17.47 -15.72
N GLU A 188 -4.80 18.61 -15.95
CA GLU A 188 -6.13 18.65 -16.51
C GLU A 188 -6.18 17.99 -17.90
N LYS A 189 -5.23 18.33 -18.78
CA LYS A 189 -5.09 17.69 -20.10
C LYS A 189 -4.85 16.18 -19.98
N LEU A 190 -3.98 15.78 -19.07
CA LEU A 190 -3.68 14.37 -18.85
C LEU A 190 -4.92 13.59 -18.43
N LEU A 191 -5.71 14.13 -17.49
CA LEU A 191 -6.90 13.47 -16.94
C LEU A 191 -8.09 13.44 -17.91
N TYR A 192 -8.29 14.49 -18.70
CA TYR A 192 -9.53 14.66 -19.49
C TYR A 192 -9.36 14.57 -21.00
N GLU A 193 -8.14 14.69 -21.52
CA GLU A 193 -7.87 14.63 -22.97
C GLU A 193 -7.16 13.36 -23.42
N THR A 194 -6.54 12.60 -22.48
CA THR A 194 -5.93 11.31 -22.79
C THR A 194 -7.00 10.24 -22.96
N LYS A 195 -7.12 9.70 -24.18
CA LYS A 195 -8.08 8.65 -24.48
C LYS A 195 -7.55 7.26 -24.17
N ASN A 196 -8.41 6.36 -23.67
CA ASN A 196 -8.17 4.92 -23.50
C ASN A 196 -7.04 4.56 -22.52
N ASN A 197 -6.86 5.31 -21.46
CA ASN A 197 -5.97 4.93 -20.38
C ASN A 197 -6.78 4.60 -19.12
N ILE A 198 -6.96 3.31 -18.85
CA ILE A 198 -7.76 2.80 -17.72
C ILE A 198 -7.29 3.43 -16.39
N LYS A 199 -5.97 3.50 -16.17
CA LYS A 199 -5.43 4.11 -14.94
C LYS A 199 -5.83 5.58 -14.80
N THR A 200 -5.83 6.34 -15.88
CA THR A 200 -6.22 7.75 -15.88
C THR A 200 -7.72 7.91 -15.64
N GLU A 201 -8.54 7.02 -16.16
CA GLU A 201 -9.99 6.99 -15.92
C GLU A 201 -10.28 6.67 -14.45
N ASP A 202 -9.64 5.68 -13.87
CA ASP A 202 -9.77 5.32 -12.45
C ASP A 202 -9.39 6.50 -11.54
N ILE A 203 -8.25 7.16 -11.81
CA ILE A 203 -7.80 8.32 -11.04
C ILE A 203 -8.78 9.48 -11.15
N ARG A 204 -9.30 9.75 -12.35
CA ARG A 204 -10.31 10.81 -12.56
C ARG A 204 -11.57 10.57 -11.75
N ASP A 205 -12.05 9.32 -11.74
CA ASP A 205 -13.26 8.94 -11.02
C ASP A 205 -13.05 9.03 -9.50
N MET A 206 -11.92 8.49 -8.99
CA MET A 206 -11.55 8.65 -7.58
C MET A 206 -11.40 10.12 -7.17
N LEU A 207 -10.70 10.93 -7.97
CA LEU A 207 -10.52 12.35 -7.71
C LEU A 207 -11.88 13.11 -7.68
N THR A 208 -12.77 12.81 -8.62
CA THR A 208 -14.09 13.40 -8.66
C THR A 208 -14.88 13.09 -7.39
N ASP A 209 -14.84 11.84 -6.95
CA ASP A 209 -15.49 11.38 -5.72
C ASP A 209 -14.91 12.05 -4.47
N ILE A 210 -13.59 12.17 -4.38
CA ILE A 210 -12.89 12.82 -3.26
C ILE A 210 -13.29 14.30 -3.20
N VAL A 211 -13.18 15.04 -4.31
CA VAL A 211 -13.53 16.46 -4.38
C VAL A 211 -15.01 16.70 -4.06
N GLN A 212 -15.90 15.80 -4.50
CA GLN A 212 -17.31 15.86 -4.14
C GLN A 212 -17.52 15.67 -2.64
N ASN A 213 -16.80 14.76 -2.01
CA ASN A 213 -16.89 14.53 -0.58
C ASN A 213 -16.38 15.74 0.21
N ILE A 214 -15.20 16.27 -0.16
CA ILE A 214 -14.64 17.49 0.45
C ILE A 214 -15.63 18.66 0.34
N SER A 215 -16.25 18.86 -0.81
CA SER A 215 -17.21 19.96 -1.01
C SER A 215 -18.49 19.84 -0.18
N LYS A 216 -18.92 18.61 0.13
CA LYS A 216 -20.10 18.35 0.97
C LYS A 216 -19.80 18.50 2.48
N SER A 217 -18.59 18.18 2.88
CA SER A 217 -18.17 18.09 4.28
C SER A 217 -17.40 19.31 4.80
N GLY A 218 -17.02 20.21 3.91
CA GLY A 218 -16.28 21.42 4.30
C GLY A 218 -14.83 21.16 4.71
N ASN A 219 -14.03 20.53 3.91
CA ASN A 219 -12.58 20.27 4.15
C ASN A 219 -12.23 19.39 5.36
N VAL A 220 -13.15 18.55 5.74
CA VAL A 220 -13.00 17.75 6.94
C VAL A 220 -12.68 16.30 6.58
N GLY A 221 -11.61 15.76 7.11
CA GLY A 221 -11.34 14.33 7.12
C GLY A 221 -10.55 13.78 5.93
N ILE A 222 -9.60 14.55 5.37
CA ILE A 222 -8.56 13.94 4.56
C ILE A 222 -7.66 13.16 5.51
N PRO A 223 -7.60 11.82 5.41
CA PRO A 223 -6.74 11.04 6.30
C PRO A 223 -5.28 11.42 6.10
N GLU A 224 -4.61 11.84 7.15
CA GLU A 224 -3.16 11.95 7.14
C GLU A 224 -2.57 10.55 7.22
N PHE A 225 -1.91 10.14 6.17
CA PHE A 225 -1.29 8.84 6.03
C PHE A 225 0.16 9.02 5.64
N SER A 226 1.08 8.47 6.44
CA SER A 226 2.48 8.42 6.09
C SER A 226 2.98 6.98 6.10
N SER A 227 3.75 6.62 5.08
CA SER A 227 4.50 5.37 5.02
C SER A 227 5.91 5.62 5.54
N GLU A 228 6.31 4.91 6.58
CA GLU A 228 7.63 5.09 7.19
C GLU A 228 8.44 3.81 7.13
N PHE A 229 9.73 3.96 6.83
CA PHE A 229 10.69 2.87 6.73
C PHE A 229 11.98 3.25 7.44
N GLN A 230 12.63 2.25 8.02
CA GLN A 230 13.93 2.38 8.66
C GLN A 230 14.82 1.22 8.27
N PHE A 231 16.09 1.49 8.03
CA PHE A 231 17.09 0.44 7.95
C PHE A 231 17.48 -0.04 9.34
N GLN A 232 17.58 -1.35 9.50
CA GLN A 232 18.10 -2.01 10.71
C GLN A 232 19.02 -3.16 10.29
N ASN A 233 20.29 -3.08 10.67
CA ASN A 233 21.31 -4.06 10.26
C ASN A 233 21.36 -4.26 8.72
N GLY A 234 21.26 -3.19 7.96
CA GLY A 234 21.28 -3.21 6.50
C GLY A 234 19.99 -3.73 5.85
N THR A 235 18.94 -3.98 6.62
CA THR A 235 17.64 -4.42 6.12
C THR A 235 16.58 -3.34 6.33
N LEU A 236 15.84 -3.01 5.28
CA LEU A 236 14.73 -2.06 5.35
C LEU A 236 13.52 -2.70 6.01
N SER A 237 12.95 -2.03 6.99
CA SER A 237 11.74 -2.46 7.69
C SER A 237 10.67 -1.36 7.68
N VAL A 238 9.41 -1.77 7.72
CA VAL A 238 8.27 -0.86 7.88
C VAL A 238 8.23 -0.39 9.34
N VAL A 239 8.12 0.93 9.54
CA VAL A 239 7.85 1.54 10.86
C VAL A 239 6.36 1.79 10.95
N ASP A 240 5.70 1.09 11.87
CA ASP A 240 4.27 1.21 12.07
C ASP A 240 3.94 2.37 13.02
N GLY A 241 3.15 3.33 12.60
CA GLY A 241 2.75 4.45 13.47
C GLY A 241 2.29 5.72 12.77
N GLY A 242 2.23 5.73 11.44
CA GLY A 242 1.97 6.95 10.66
C GLY A 242 0.51 7.17 10.21
N PHE A 243 -0.48 6.47 10.78
CA PHE A 243 -1.87 6.66 10.37
C PHE A 243 -2.67 7.45 11.40
N SER A 244 -3.14 8.63 11.02
CA SER A 244 -4.03 9.46 11.81
C SER A 244 -5.30 9.76 11.00
N VAL A 245 -6.45 9.33 11.50
CA VAL A 245 -7.76 9.63 10.93
C VAL A 245 -8.69 10.11 12.03
N ASP A 246 -9.36 11.23 11.78
CA ASP A 246 -10.51 11.60 12.59
C ASP A 246 -11.70 10.70 12.23
N MET A 247 -11.89 9.66 13.03
CA MET A 247 -12.89 8.62 12.80
C MET A 247 -14.33 9.14 12.89
N ASP A 248 -14.60 10.14 13.69
CA ASP A 248 -15.96 10.71 13.83
C ASP A 248 -16.35 11.43 12.54
N MET A 249 -15.39 12.10 11.93
CA MET A 249 -15.59 12.80 10.65
C MET A 249 -15.72 11.86 9.45
N LEU A 250 -15.01 10.74 9.44
CA LEU A 250 -15.15 9.72 8.40
C LEU A 250 -16.48 8.98 8.48
N SER A 251 -16.97 8.66 9.67
CA SER A 251 -18.21 7.90 9.85
C SER A 251 -19.43 8.63 9.30
N ASP A 252 -19.50 9.95 9.45
CA ASP A 252 -20.57 10.78 8.89
C ASP A 252 -20.58 10.82 7.36
N HIS A 253 -19.42 10.62 6.70
CA HIS A 253 -19.30 10.61 5.24
C HIS A 253 -19.57 9.26 4.62
N MET A 254 -19.29 8.19 5.36
CA MET A 254 -19.39 6.82 4.86
C MET A 254 -20.81 6.29 4.87
N THR A 255 -21.67 6.80 5.76
CA THR A 255 -23.09 6.42 5.83
C THR A 255 -23.89 6.75 4.57
N TYR A 256 -23.42 7.70 3.74
CA TYR A 256 -24.10 8.08 2.49
C TYR A 256 -23.74 7.23 1.26
N LYS A 257 -22.66 6.44 1.30
CA LYS A 257 -22.12 5.75 0.10
C LYS A 257 -22.30 4.22 0.06
N THR A 258 -22.77 3.60 1.12
CA THR A 258 -22.78 2.13 1.26
C THR A 258 -23.75 1.40 0.33
N ALA A 259 -24.74 2.06 -0.25
CA ALA A 259 -25.72 1.39 -1.10
C ALA A 259 -25.25 1.13 -2.54
N ASP A 260 -24.45 2.04 -3.14
CA ASP A 260 -24.08 1.96 -4.56
C ASP A 260 -22.68 1.38 -4.83
N LYS A 261 -21.81 1.31 -3.84
CA LYS A 261 -20.40 0.90 -4.01
C LYS A 261 -20.16 -0.60 -4.10
N TYR A 262 -21.05 -1.43 -3.60
CA TYR A 262 -20.88 -2.89 -3.60
C TYR A 262 -20.71 -3.50 -5.01
N ASP A 263 -21.28 -2.87 -6.04
CA ASP A 263 -21.17 -3.35 -7.42
C ASP A 263 -19.83 -3.00 -8.08
N TYR A 264 -19.21 -1.85 -7.73
CA TYR A 264 -17.97 -1.40 -8.35
C TYR A 264 -16.74 -2.24 -7.96
N TYR A 265 -16.64 -2.65 -6.68
CA TYR A 265 -15.53 -3.46 -6.19
C TYR A 265 -15.60 -4.92 -6.61
N LYS A 266 -16.79 -5.46 -6.82
CA LYS A 266 -16.99 -6.81 -7.37
C LYS A 266 -16.32 -6.96 -8.74
N TYR A 267 -16.34 -5.91 -9.57
CA TYR A 267 -15.69 -5.90 -10.88
C TYR A 267 -14.16 -5.82 -10.82
N ARG A 268 -13.57 -5.29 -9.75
CA ARG A 268 -12.11 -5.15 -9.61
C ARG A 268 -11.46 -6.43 -9.13
N PHE A 269 -12.12 -7.17 -8.24
CA PHE A 269 -11.64 -8.48 -7.76
C PHE A 269 -11.73 -9.58 -8.82
N ASP A 270 -12.74 -9.57 -9.66
CA ASP A 270 -12.91 -10.57 -10.74
C ASP A 270 -11.91 -10.43 -11.90
N ARG A 271 -11.12 -9.33 -11.97
CA ARG A 271 -10.11 -9.11 -13.01
C ARG A 271 -8.66 -9.43 -12.59
N VAL A 272 -8.43 -9.78 -11.34
CA VAL A 272 -7.09 -10.07 -10.78
C VAL A 272 -6.90 -11.59 -10.53
N LEU A 273 -7.91 -12.38 -10.79
CA LEU A 273 -7.85 -13.83 -10.90
C LEU A 273 -7.87 -14.21 -12.38
#